data_a757ab786459737b0fb51bb9d749676e
#
_entry.id   a757ab786459737b0fb51bb9d749676e
#
_cell.length_a   1.000
_cell.length_b   1.000
_cell.length_c   1.000
_cell.angle_alpha   90.00
_cell.angle_beta   90.00
_cell.angle_gamma   90.00
#
_symmetry.space_group_name_H-M   'P 1'
#
loop_
_entity.id
_entity.type
_entity.pdbx_description
1 polymer ?
#
loop_
_entity_poly.entity_id
_entity_poly.type
_entity_poly.pdbx_seq_one_letter_code
_entity_poly.pdbx_strand_id
1 'polypeptide(L)'
;VQAAFTLLALSAGVFFAVNLTGDVVSFLSSPQDTPETLALMRESLGLDRPIWVQYWIFVSNAVQGDFGQSWTWGRPATELLLERLPNTLKLAATGFVLTLIIGIPLGILSAVYRDSPFDKIAKFVSVLGMAAPQFWVGIMLLLFFGAYLNWLPTFGMGGPTHYIMPSSSLSLFLIACMFRLTRSSMMEGLDRCLLYTSATADHIHCLK
;
A
#
# COMPACT_ATOMS: atom_id res chain seq x y z
N VAL A 1 0.80 -4.58 21.84
CA VAL A 1 2.23 -4.70 22.20
C VAL A 1 3.07 -4.98 20.95
N GLN A 2 2.76 -6.03 20.17
CA GLN A 2 3.55 -6.42 18.98
C GLN A 2 3.63 -5.30 17.93
N ALA A 3 2.50 -4.65 17.60
CA ALA A 3 2.47 -3.55 16.64
C ALA A 3 3.34 -2.34 17.07
N ALA A 4 3.27 -1.97 18.37
CA ALA A 4 4.09 -0.88 18.90
C ALA A 4 5.59 -1.21 18.84
N PHE A 5 5.97 -2.45 19.17
CA PHE A 5 7.36 -2.90 19.06
C PHE A 5 7.84 -2.86 17.60
N THR A 6 7.01 -3.35 16.66
CA THR A 6 7.35 -3.33 15.21
C THR A 6 7.51 -1.90 14.70
N LEU A 7 6.63 -0.97 15.09
CA LEU A 7 6.74 0.44 14.71
C LEU A 7 8.02 1.08 15.27
N LEU A 8 8.36 0.83 16.52
CA LEU A 8 9.60 1.33 17.12
C LEU A 8 10.84 0.73 16.44
N ALA A 9 10.83 -0.57 16.16
CA ALA A 9 11.95 -1.22 15.48
C ALA A 9 12.14 -0.69 14.05
N LEU A 10 11.04 -0.48 13.30
CA LEU A 10 11.09 0.09 11.96
C LEU A 10 11.56 1.56 11.99
N SER A 11 11.02 2.37 12.90
CA SER A 11 11.43 3.78 13.01
C SER A 11 12.91 3.90 13.38
N ALA A 12 13.40 3.05 14.31
CA ALA A 12 14.81 2.98 14.65
C ALA A 12 15.65 2.57 13.43
N GLY A 13 15.26 1.50 12.73
CA GLY A 13 15.95 1.02 11.54
C GLY A 13 16.09 2.10 10.47
N VAL A 14 15.01 2.80 10.16
CA VAL A 14 15.00 3.90 9.18
C VAL A 14 15.85 5.07 9.67
N PHE A 15 15.71 5.47 10.95
CA PHE A 15 16.48 6.57 11.53
C PHE A 15 17.98 6.30 11.46
N PHE A 16 18.43 5.12 11.89
CA PHE A 16 19.84 4.75 11.82
C PHE A 16 20.34 4.62 10.39
N ALA A 17 19.55 4.02 9.48
CA ALA A 17 19.91 3.89 8.08
C ALA A 17 20.14 5.26 7.43
N VAL A 18 19.23 6.23 7.64
CA VAL A 18 19.37 7.59 7.10
C VAL A 18 20.62 8.28 7.64
N ASN A 19 20.86 8.19 8.96
CA ASN A 19 22.05 8.82 9.57
C ASN A 19 23.37 8.16 9.15
N LEU A 20 23.37 6.87 8.81
CA LEU A 20 24.55 6.17 8.30
C LEU A 20 24.82 6.44 6.81
N THR A 21 23.77 6.76 6.05
CA THR A 21 23.87 6.91 4.59
C THR A 21 24.35 8.31 4.18
N GLY A 22 24.14 9.32 5.03
CA GLY A 22 24.57 10.69 4.73
C GLY A 22 24.56 11.61 5.92
N ASP A 23 25.50 12.55 5.92
CA ASP A 23 25.52 13.67 6.88
C ASP A 23 24.56 14.76 6.38
N VAL A 24 23.48 14.99 7.16
CA VAL A 24 22.46 15.99 6.84
C VAL A 24 23.07 17.37 6.60
N VAL A 25 24.15 17.71 7.32
CA VAL A 25 24.85 18.97 7.18
C VAL A 25 25.51 19.09 5.80
N SER A 26 26.01 17.99 5.23
CA SER A 26 26.60 17.99 3.89
C SER A 26 25.58 18.26 2.77
N PHE A 27 24.30 17.91 2.98
CA PHE A 27 23.21 18.24 2.03
C PHE A 27 22.73 19.71 2.15
N LEU A 28 22.90 20.31 3.33
CA LEU A 28 22.49 21.69 3.61
C LEU A 28 23.60 22.69 3.34
N SER A 29 24.85 22.23 3.33
CA SER A 29 26.02 23.08 3.14
C SER A 29 26.18 23.57 1.71
N SER A 30 26.51 24.85 1.57
CA SER A 30 27.00 25.43 0.33
C SER A 30 28.52 25.22 0.20
N PRO A 31 29.06 25.13 -1.03
CA PRO A 31 30.50 25.07 -1.26
C PRO A 31 31.30 26.25 -0.68
N GLN A 32 30.60 27.29 -0.25
CA GLN A 32 31.16 28.51 0.32
C GLN A 32 31.14 28.53 1.86
N ASP A 33 30.52 27.54 2.51
CA ASP A 33 30.40 27.50 3.96
C ASP A 33 31.74 27.16 4.61
N THR A 34 32.08 27.91 5.65
CA THR A 34 33.30 27.69 6.41
C THR A 34 33.12 26.51 7.39
N PRO A 35 34.21 25.84 7.81
CA PRO A 35 34.14 24.78 8.82
C PRO A 35 33.44 25.21 10.14
N GLU A 36 33.56 26.47 10.49
CA GLU A 36 32.92 27.07 11.67
C GLU A 36 31.39 27.13 11.50
N THR A 37 30.94 27.55 10.31
CA THR A 37 29.50 27.61 9.99
C THR A 37 28.88 26.20 10.02
N LEU A 38 29.59 25.20 9.50
CA LEU A 38 29.16 23.79 9.55
C LEU A 38 29.08 23.24 10.97
N ALA A 39 30.03 23.62 11.84
CA ALA A 39 29.99 23.23 13.25
C ALA A 39 28.81 23.84 14.01
N LEU A 40 28.54 25.12 13.79
CA LEU A 40 27.37 25.81 14.38
C LEU A 40 26.05 25.21 13.84
N MET A 41 26.00 24.82 12.56
CA MET A 41 24.83 24.14 11.98
C MET A 41 24.61 22.76 12.62
N ARG A 42 25.66 21.97 12.86
CA ARG A 42 25.57 20.69 13.58
C ARG A 42 25.05 20.85 14.99
N GLU A 43 25.58 21.84 15.72
CA GLU A 43 25.13 22.13 17.07
C GLU A 43 23.66 22.57 17.11
N SER A 44 23.26 23.49 16.23
CA SER A 44 21.87 23.97 16.16
C SER A 44 20.86 22.89 15.83
N LEU A 45 21.27 21.85 15.08
CA LEU A 45 20.47 20.70 14.72
C LEU A 45 20.55 19.56 15.74
N GLY A 46 21.42 19.69 16.76
CA GLY A 46 21.65 18.67 17.77
C GLY A 46 22.31 17.39 17.22
N LEU A 47 22.99 17.50 16.07
CA LEU A 47 23.67 16.39 15.40
C LEU A 47 25.04 16.07 16.05
N ASP A 48 25.49 16.88 16.97
CA ASP A 48 26.68 16.70 17.83
C ASP A 48 26.46 15.66 18.94
N ARG A 49 25.17 15.36 19.23
CA ARG A 49 24.81 14.41 20.30
C ARG A 49 24.96 12.96 19.85
N PRO A 50 25.14 12.02 20.79
CA PRO A 50 25.14 10.60 20.49
C PRO A 50 23.85 10.20 19.73
N ILE A 51 23.97 9.34 18.73
CA ILE A 51 22.87 8.99 17.81
C ILE A 51 21.62 8.42 18.52
N TRP A 52 21.80 7.70 19.64
CA TRP A 52 20.68 7.22 20.46
C TRP A 52 19.92 8.34 21.16
N VAL A 53 20.61 9.45 21.51
CA VAL A 53 19.97 10.64 22.10
C VAL A 53 19.15 11.36 21.03
N GLN A 54 19.70 11.50 19.84
CA GLN A 54 18.98 12.07 18.70
C GLN A 54 17.72 11.25 18.38
N TYR A 55 17.81 9.92 18.36
CA TYR A 55 16.66 9.04 18.14
C TYR A 55 15.59 9.21 19.23
N TRP A 56 15.98 9.30 20.51
CA TRP A 56 15.04 9.49 21.59
C TRP A 56 14.32 10.84 21.53
N ILE A 57 15.02 11.90 21.16
CA ILE A 57 14.45 13.23 20.92
C ILE A 57 13.45 13.14 19.75
N PHE A 58 13.84 12.49 18.66
CA PHE A 58 12.94 12.27 17.52
C PHE A 58 11.65 11.54 17.93
N VAL A 59 11.74 10.43 18.65
CA VAL A 59 10.57 9.68 19.11
C VAL A 59 9.68 10.52 20.05
N SER A 60 10.30 11.26 20.97
CA SER A 60 9.56 12.13 21.89
C SER A 60 8.77 13.21 21.16
N ASN A 61 9.37 13.85 20.17
CA ASN A 61 8.73 14.86 19.36
C ASN A 61 7.66 14.26 18.43
N ALA A 62 7.93 13.10 17.84
CA ALA A 62 6.99 12.38 16.97
C ALA A 62 5.70 11.98 17.73
N VAL A 63 5.80 11.56 18.99
CA VAL A 63 4.64 11.27 19.85
C VAL A 63 3.78 12.52 20.09
N GLN A 64 4.38 13.71 20.07
CA GLN A 64 3.68 15.00 20.20
C GLN A 64 3.16 15.51 18.84
N GLY A 65 3.41 14.77 17.75
CA GLY A 65 3.00 15.16 16.40
C GLY A 65 3.99 16.06 15.67
N ASP A 66 5.17 16.29 16.24
CA ASP A 66 6.26 17.03 15.61
C ASP A 66 7.24 16.05 14.95
N PHE A 67 7.21 15.98 13.61
CA PHE A 67 8.12 15.17 12.79
C PHE A 67 9.34 15.96 12.30
N GLY A 68 9.58 17.14 12.86
CA GLY A 68 10.66 18.02 12.46
C GLY A 68 10.37 18.82 11.19
N GLN A 69 11.40 19.38 10.60
CA GLN A 69 11.31 20.19 9.40
C GLN A 69 11.78 19.44 8.15
N SER A 70 11.07 19.63 7.05
CA SER A 70 11.51 19.16 5.75
C SER A 70 12.54 20.12 5.18
N TRP A 71 13.77 19.66 5.07
CA TRP A 71 14.88 20.45 4.53
C TRP A 71 14.70 20.84 3.05
N THR A 72 14.04 19.98 2.29
CA THR A 72 13.77 20.23 0.86
C THR A 72 12.70 21.31 0.64
N TRP A 73 11.69 21.37 1.53
CA TRP A 73 10.53 22.26 1.38
C TRP A 73 10.55 23.46 2.33
N GLY A 74 11.47 23.49 3.33
CA GLY A 74 11.56 24.57 4.32
C GLY A 74 10.31 24.73 5.20
N ARG A 75 9.48 23.68 5.33
CA ARG A 75 8.19 23.67 6.05
C ARG A 75 8.14 22.50 7.06
N PRO A 76 7.32 22.59 8.10
CA PRO A 76 7.13 21.47 9.03
C PRO A 76 6.70 20.19 8.30
N ALA A 77 7.37 19.07 8.60
CA ALA A 77 7.08 17.78 7.97
C ALA A 77 5.64 17.31 8.26
N THR A 78 5.12 17.62 9.45
CA THR A 78 3.71 17.35 9.84
C THR A 78 2.71 18.03 8.92
N GLU A 79 2.94 19.28 8.56
CA GLU A 79 2.07 20.04 7.66
C GLU A 79 2.05 19.42 6.26
N LEU A 80 3.23 19.08 5.72
CA LEU A 80 3.36 18.39 4.43
C LEU A 80 2.68 17.01 4.44
N LEU A 81 2.79 16.28 5.53
CA LEU A 81 2.13 15.00 5.70
C LEU A 81 0.61 15.14 5.66
N LEU A 82 0.07 16.07 6.45
CA LEU A 82 -1.38 16.32 6.53
C LEU A 82 -1.95 16.83 5.20
N GLU A 83 -1.20 17.60 4.44
CA GLU A 83 -1.58 18.06 3.11
C GLU A 83 -1.68 16.90 2.09
N ARG A 84 -0.77 15.91 2.19
CA ARG A 84 -0.69 14.78 1.26
C ARG A 84 -1.57 13.60 1.64
N LEU A 85 -1.77 13.37 2.93
CA LEU A 85 -2.51 12.24 3.49
C LEU A 85 -3.92 12.06 2.91
N PRO A 86 -4.75 13.11 2.74
CA PRO A 86 -6.10 12.96 2.18
C PRO A 86 -6.12 12.36 0.78
N ASN A 87 -5.16 12.74 -0.07
CA ASN A 87 -5.07 12.20 -1.42
C ASN A 87 -4.63 10.73 -1.43
N THR A 88 -3.71 10.37 -0.56
CA THR A 88 -3.30 8.98 -0.36
C THR A 88 -4.46 8.11 0.15
N LEU A 89 -5.23 8.62 1.12
CA LEU A 89 -6.41 7.91 1.64
C LEU A 89 -7.50 7.76 0.58
N LYS A 90 -7.77 8.78 -0.23
CA LYS A 90 -8.72 8.69 -1.34
C LYS A 90 -8.29 7.62 -2.36
N LEU A 91 -7.01 7.61 -2.73
CA LEU A 91 -6.48 6.62 -3.66
C LEU A 91 -6.56 5.20 -3.07
N ALA A 92 -6.19 5.03 -1.82
CA ALA A 92 -6.28 3.75 -1.13
C ALA A 92 -7.74 3.25 -1.01
N ALA A 93 -8.66 4.15 -0.64
CA ALA A 93 -10.08 3.82 -0.54
C ALA A 93 -10.68 3.43 -1.90
N THR A 94 -10.37 4.16 -2.97
CA THR A 94 -10.85 3.82 -4.31
C THR A 94 -10.31 2.47 -4.79
N GLY A 95 -9.01 2.19 -4.59
CA GLY A 95 -8.42 0.88 -4.91
C GLY A 95 -9.02 -0.25 -4.08
N PHE A 96 -9.28 -0.03 -2.80
CA PHE A 96 -9.92 -1.01 -1.92
C PHE A 96 -11.37 -1.31 -2.34
N VAL A 97 -12.17 -0.28 -2.63
CA VAL A 97 -13.55 -0.44 -3.12
C VAL A 97 -13.59 -1.21 -4.43
N LEU A 98 -12.69 -0.90 -5.39
CA LEU A 98 -12.57 -1.66 -6.63
C LEU A 98 -12.24 -3.13 -6.37
N THR A 99 -11.35 -3.40 -5.42
CA THR A 99 -10.99 -4.77 -5.01
C THR A 99 -12.19 -5.55 -4.52
N LEU A 100 -13.02 -4.95 -3.67
CA LEU A 100 -14.23 -5.61 -3.15
C LEU A 100 -15.28 -5.82 -4.24
N ILE A 101 -15.58 -4.78 -5.03
CA ILE A 101 -16.62 -4.82 -6.07
C ILE A 101 -16.30 -5.82 -7.18
N ILE A 102 -15.03 -6.02 -7.51
CA ILE A 102 -14.61 -6.92 -8.57
C ILE A 102 -14.20 -8.28 -8.02
N GLY A 103 -13.34 -8.31 -7.01
CA GLY A 103 -12.73 -9.55 -6.49
C GLY A 103 -13.73 -10.50 -5.85
N ILE A 104 -14.64 -9.98 -5.03
CA ILE A 104 -15.64 -10.81 -4.35
C ILE A 104 -16.64 -11.44 -5.34
N PRO A 105 -17.34 -10.67 -6.19
CA PRO A 105 -18.30 -11.27 -7.12
C PRO A 105 -17.65 -12.26 -8.10
N LEU A 106 -16.48 -11.94 -8.63
CA LEU A 106 -15.75 -12.87 -9.50
C LEU A 106 -15.35 -14.15 -8.76
N GLY A 107 -14.92 -14.06 -7.50
CA GLY A 107 -14.60 -15.21 -6.67
C GLY A 107 -15.80 -16.11 -6.42
N ILE A 108 -16.95 -15.54 -6.08
CA ILE A 108 -18.22 -16.25 -5.86
C ILE A 108 -18.67 -16.94 -7.17
N LEU A 109 -18.72 -16.19 -8.28
CA LEU A 109 -19.13 -16.74 -9.59
C LEU A 109 -18.21 -17.88 -10.03
N SER A 110 -16.90 -17.73 -9.82
CA SER A 110 -15.93 -18.78 -10.16
C SER A 110 -16.09 -20.05 -9.29
N ALA A 111 -16.50 -19.91 -8.04
CA ALA A 111 -16.79 -21.04 -7.17
C ALA A 111 -18.09 -21.74 -7.56
N VAL A 112 -19.15 -20.98 -7.88
CA VAL A 112 -20.46 -21.53 -8.28
C VAL A 112 -20.35 -22.23 -9.64
N TYR A 113 -19.65 -21.63 -10.60
CA TYR A 113 -19.43 -22.21 -11.93
C TYR A 113 -18.08 -22.95 -12.02
N ARG A 114 -17.80 -23.77 -11.02
CA ARG A 114 -16.56 -24.55 -10.93
C ARG A 114 -16.27 -25.33 -12.20
N ASP A 115 -14.99 -25.36 -12.62
CA ASP A 115 -14.44 -26.07 -13.77
C ASP A 115 -15.00 -25.63 -15.15
N SER A 116 -15.85 -24.60 -15.17
CA SER A 116 -16.33 -23.96 -16.39
C SER A 116 -15.20 -23.21 -17.13
N PRO A 117 -15.40 -22.88 -18.41
CA PRO A 117 -14.46 -22.02 -19.15
C PRO A 117 -14.24 -20.66 -18.45
N PHE A 118 -15.28 -20.09 -17.84
CA PHE A 118 -15.21 -18.88 -17.05
C PHE A 118 -14.24 -19.02 -15.85
N ASP A 119 -14.39 -20.09 -15.07
CA ASP A 119 -13.51 -20.36 -13.92
C ASP A 119 -12.05 -20.53 -14.35
N LYS A 120 -11.81 -21.21 -15.48
CA LYS A 120 -10.44 -21.40 -16.02
C LYS A 120 -9.82 -20.08 -16.44
N ILE A 121 -10.56 -19.23 -17.16
CA ILE A 121 -10.11 -17.90 -17.59
C ILE A 121 -9.88 -16.99 -16.39
N ALA A 122 -10.82 -16.95 -15.43
CA ALA A 122 -10.67 -16.11 -14.23
C ALA A 122 -9.45 -16.51 -13.39
N LYS A 123 -9.18 -17.81 -13.23
CA LYS A 123 -7.96 -18.32 -12.58
C LYS A 123 -6.69 -17.88 -13.33
N PHE A 124 -6.68 -18.03 -14.65
CA PHE A 124 -5.55 -17.62 -15.48
C PHE A 124 -5.28 -16.11 -15.36
N VAL A 125 -6.32 -15.28 -15.49
CA VAL A 125 -6.23 -13.82 -15.36
C VAL A 125 -5.75 -13.43 -13.94
N SER A 126 -6.23 -14.12 -12.89
CA SER A 126 -5.78 -13.85 -11.53
C SER A 126 -4.29 -14.14 -11.33
N VAL A 127 -3.75 -15.19 -11.95
CA VAL A 127 -2.32 -15.50 -11.89
C VAL A 127 -1.51 -14.40 -12.61
N LEU A 128 -1.97 -13.96 -13.78
CA LEU A 128 -1.33 -12.86 -14.50
C LEU A 128 -1.37 -11.55 -13.68
N GLY A 129 -2.50 -11.25 -13.05
CA GLY A 129 -2.67 -10.06 -12.21
C GLY A 129 -1.76 -10.06 -10.98
N MET A 130 -1.41 -11.23 -10.44
CA MET A 130 -0.45 -11.37 -9.35
C MET A 130 1.01 -11.31 -9.82
N ALA A 131 1.29 -11.78 -11.03
CA ALA A 131 2.64 -11.82 -11.58
C ALA A 131 3.07 -10.48 -12.19
N ALA A 132 2.12 -9.66 -12.65
CA ALA A 132 2.42 -8.39 -13.30
C ALA A 132 2.92 -7.34 -12.29
N PRO A 133 4.08 -6.70 -12.52
CA PRO A 133 4.55 -5.61 -11.68
C PRO A 133 3.58 -4.42 -11.73
N GLN A 134 3.14 -3.91 -10.58
CA GLN A 134 2.14 -2.84 -10.49
C GLN A 134 2.54 -1.57 -11.25
N PHE A 135 3.81 -1.18 -11.16
CA PHE A 135 4.33 -0.01 -11.89
C PHE A 135 4.23 -0.18 -13.40
N TRP A 136 4.50 -1.40 -13.92
CA TRP A 136 4.39 -1.71 -15.34
C TRP A 136 2.94 -1.60 -15.82
N VAL A 137 1.99 -2.16 -15.05
CA VAL A 137 0.56 -2.02 -15.33
C VAL A 137 0.15 -0.55 -15.36
N GLY A 138 0.60 0.23 -14.37
CA GLY A 138 0.34 1.68 -14.33
C GLY A 138 0.84 2.41 -15.57
N ILE A 139 2.06 2.12 -16.02
CA ILE A 139 2.64 2.70 -17.24
C ILE A 139 1.83 2.27 -18.49
N MET A 140 1.45 1.00 -18.60
CA MET A 140 0.65 0.52 -19.73
C MET A 140 -0.73 1.17 -19.78
N LEU A 141 -1.41 1.33 -18.65
CA LEU A 141 -2.68 2.04 -18.57
C LEU A 141 -2.53 3.51 -18.98
N LEU A 142 -1.48 4.18 -18.51
CA LEU A 142 -1.20 5.57 -18.86
C LEU A 142 -0.92 5.73 -20.36
N LEU A 143 -0.11 4.87 -20.95
CA LEU A 143 0.20 4.91 -22.38
C LEU A 143 -1.05 4.61 -23.22
N PHE A 144 -1.83 3.59 -22.85
CA PHE A 144 -2.98 3.17 -23.64
C PHE A 144 -4.17 4.12 -23.49
N PHE A 145 -4.62 4.38 -22.26
CA PHE A 145 -5.81 5.21 -22.01
C PHE A 145 -5.50 6.71 -21.99
N GLY A 146 -4.31 7.09 -21.56
CA GLY A 146 -3.93 8.49 -21.46
C GLY A 146 -3.33 9.03 -22.76
N ALA A 147 -2.29 8.38 -23.30
CA ALA A 147 -1.58 8.90 -24.45
C ALA A 147 -2.18 8.48 -25.78
N TYR A 148 -2.57 7.20 -25.95
CA TYR A 148 -3.06 6.70 -27.23
C TYR A 148 -4.55 7.00 -27.45
N LEU A 149 -5.42 6.70 -26.47
CA LEU A 149 -6.85 6.95 -26.58
C LEU A 149 -7.27 8.36 -26.14
N ASN A 150 -6.46 9.05 -25.36
CA ASN A 150 -6.78 10.35 -24.77
C ASN A 150 -8.11 10.37 -23.97
N TRP A 151 -8.51 9.25 -23.37
CA TRP A 151 -9.74 9.16 -22.58
C TRP A 151 -9.60 9.60 -21.16
N LEU A 152 -8.40 9.41 -20.57
CA LEU A 152 -8.12 9.67 -19.18
C LEU A 152 -6.92 10.63 -19.03
N PRO A 153 -6.95 11.50 -18.01
CA PRO A 153 -5.86 12.44 -17.78
C PRO A 153 -4.58 11.70 -17.35
N THR A 154 -3.45 12.08 -17.94
CA THR A 154 -2.14 11.46 -17.68
C THR A 154 -1.45 11.99 -16.44
N PHE A 155 -1.83 13.19 -15.97
CA PHE A 155 -1.23 13.87 -14.81
C PHE A 155 -2.24 14.79 -14.11
N GLY A 156 -1.88 15.23 -12.91
CA GLY A 156 -2.67 16.17 -12.13
C GLY A 156 -3.56 15.52 -11.08
N MET A 157 -4.25 16.35 -10.29
CA MET A 157 -5.20 15.97 -9.24
C MET A 157 -6.44 16.87 -9.41
N GLY A 158 -7.39 16.43 -10.20
CA GLY A 158 -8.56 17.26 -10.49
C GLY A 158 -9.88 16.63 -10.07
N GLY A 159 -10.25 15.56 -10.71
CA GLY A 159 -11.55 14.93 -10.54
C GLY A 159 -11.47 13.40 -10.39
N PRO A 160 -12.63 12.74 -10.34
CA PRO A 160 -12.70 11.27 -10.21
C PRO A 160 -11.93 10.52 -11.28
N THR A 161 -11.85 11.06 -12.49
CA THR A 161 -11.12 10.46 -13.63
C THR A 161 -9.62 10.29 -13.39
N HIS A 162 -9.01 11.17 -12.57
CA HIS A 162 -7.58 11.09 -12.23
C HIS A 162 -7.26 9.89 -11.32
N TYR A 163 -8.25 9.35 -10.62
CA TYR A 163 -8.06 8.18 -9.74
C TYR A 163 -8.24 6.84 -10.46
N ILE A 164 -8.85 6.80 -11.65
CA ILE A 164 -9.18 5.54 -12.36
C ILE A 164 -7.92 4.72 -12.66
N MET A 165 -6.96 5.29 -13.37
CA MET A 165 -5.73 4.56 -13.74
C MET A 165 -4.87 4.16 -12.54
N PRO A 166 -4.52 5.07 -11.61
CA PRO A 166 -3.71 4.68 -10.46
C PRO A 166 -4.41 3.71 -9.52
N SER A 167 -5.71 3.86 -9.27
CA SER A 167 -6.44 2.88 -8.44
C SER A 167 -6.60 1.53 -9.12
N SER A 168 -6.78 1.48 -10.44
CA SER A 168 -6.84 0.23 -11.20
C SER A 168 -5.51 -0.52 -11.15
N SER A 169 -4.38 0.18 -11.31
CA SER A 169 -3.05 -0.46 -11.23
C SER A 169 -2.75 -0.98 -9.82
N LEU A 170 -3.10 -0.23 -8.77
CA LEU A 170 -2.91 -0.65 -7.38
C LEU A 170 -3.83 -1.80 -6.99
N SER A 171 -5.08 -1.78 -7.46
CA SER A 171 -6.07 -2.79 -7.10
C SER A 171 -5.91 -4.12 -7.83
N LEU A 172 -5.24 -4.17 -8.98
CA LEU A 172 -5.14 -5.39 -9.80
C LEU A 172 -4.61 -6.59 -9.01
N PHE A 173 -3.51 -6.42 -8.30
CA PHE A 173 -2.95 -7.45 -7.43
C PHE A 173 -3.92 -7.85 -6.30
N LEU A 174 -4.52 -6.85 -5.65
CA LEU A 174 -5.47 -7.07 -4.57
C LEU A 174 -6.75 -7.77 -5.05
N ILE A 175 -7.25 -7.42 -6.23
CA ILE A 175 -8.39 -8.09 -6.88
C ILE A 175 -8.07 -9.56 -7.11
N ALA A 176 -6.88 -9.87 -7.64
CA ALA A 176 -6.45 -11.24 -7.88
C ALA A 176 -6.33 -12.06 -6.56
N CYS A 177 -5.78 -11.46 -5.51
CA CYS A 177 -5.73 -12.07 -4.18
C CYS A 177 -7.12 -12.30 -3.60
N MET A 178 -7.99 -11.27 -3.65
CA MET A 178 -9.34 -11.34 -3.11
C MET A 178 -10.21 -12.36 -3.86
N PHE A 179 -10.10 -12.40 -5.18
CA PHE A 179 -10.72 -13.42 -6.02
C PHE A 179 -10.36 -14.83 -5.55
N ARG A 180 -9.07 -15.12 -5.38
CA ARG A 180 -8.59 -16.45 -4.97
C ARG A 180 -9.05 -16.81 -3.57
N LEU A 181 -8.96 -15.87 -2.64
CA LEU A 181 -9.41 -16.08 -1.26
C LEU A 181 -10.91 -16.36 -1.19
N THR A 182 -11.72 -15.51 -1.84
CA THR A 182 -13.19 -15.67 -1.88
C THR A 182 -13.57 -16.99 -2.53
N ARG A 183 -12.96 -17.34 -3.67
CA ARG A 183 -13.21 -18.61 -4.36
C ARG A 183 -12.90 -19.81 -3.48
N SER A 184 -11.74 -19.81 -2.81
CA SER A 184 -11.33 -20.92 -1.93
C SER A 184 -12.29 -21.08 -0.74
N SER A 185 -12.65 -19.97 -0.07
CA SER A 185 -13.57 -20.00 1.07
C SER A 185 -14.98 -20.43 0.67
N MET A 186 -15.46 -20.00 -0.50
CA MET A 186 -16.76 -20.41 -1.03
C MET A 186 -16.78 -21.90 -1.38
N MET A 187 -15.72 -22.42 -1.98
CA MET A 187 -15.64 -23.86 -2.31
C MET A 187 -15.63 -24.71 -1.02
N GLU A 188 -14.85 -24.34 -0.03
CA GLU A 188 -14.82 -25.04 1.26
C GLU A 188 -16.21 -25.02 1.95
N GLY A 189 -16.91 -23.87 1.90
CA GLY A 189 -18.26 -23.77 2.42
C GLY A 189 -19.28 -24.64 1.68
N LEU A 190 -19.21 -24.69 0.36
CA LEU A 190 -20.10 -25.51 -0.47
C LEU A 190 -19.84 -27.01 -0.23
N ASP A 191 -18.58 -27.44 -0.17
CA ASP A 191 -18.22 -28.85 0.07
C ASP A 191 -18.68 -29.30 1.48
N ARG A 192 -18.56 -28.46 2.50
CA ARG A 192 -19.07 -28.75 3.86
C ARG A 192 -20.59 -28.85 3.88
N CYS A 193 -21.29 -27.97 3.19
CA CYS A 193 -22.75 -27.98 3.10
C CYS A 193 -23.28 -29.27 2.42
N LEU A 194 -22.61 -29.73 1.37
CA LEU A 194 -22.96 -30.96 0.67
C LEU A 194 -22.74 -32.19 1.55
N LEU A 195 -21.63 -32.26 2.30
CA LEU A 195 -21.35 -33.34 3.24
C LEU A 195 -22.40 -33.42 4.35
N TYR A 196 -22.82 -32.26 4.90
CA TYR A 196 -23.86 -32.24 5.94
C TYR A 196 -25.21 -32.70 5.41
N THR A 197 -25.57 -32.28 4.19
CA THR A 197 -26.83 -32.66 3.53
C THR A 197 -26.86 -34.15 3.20
N SER A 198 -25.75 -34.76 2.72
CA SER A 198 -25.65 -36.17 2.42
C SER A 198 -25.74 -37.02 3.70
N ALA A 199 -25.02 -36.63 4.77
CA ALA A 199 -25.08 -37.34 6.06
C ALA A 199 -26.49 -37.31 6.68
N THR A 200 -27.25 -36.22 6.49
CA THR A 200 -28.65 -36.15 6.98
C THR A 200 -29.57 -37.02 6.14
N ALA A 201 -29.35 -37.13 4.84
CA ALA A 201 -30.12 -37.99 3.94
C ALA A 201 -29.90 -39.49 4.25
N ASP A 202 -28.68 -39.91 4.55
CA ASP A 202 -28.36 -41.27 4.95
C ASP A 202 -29.03 -41.65 6.28
N HIS A 203 -29.16 -40.74 7.24
CA HIS A 203 -29.90 -40.98 8.48
C HIS A 203 -31.40 -41.23 8.24
N ILE A 204 -32.00 -40.60 7.24
CA ILE A 204 -33.41 -40.82 6.91
C ILE A 204 -33.62 -42.18 6.25
N HIS A 205 -32.65 -42.69 5.51
CA HIS A 205 -32.70 -44.02 4.91
C HIS A 205 -32.52 -45.17 5.92
N CYS A 206 -31.81 -44.95 7.02
CA CYS A 206 -31.65 -45.95 8.08
C CYS A 206 -32.88 -46.10 9.00
N LEU A 207 -33.86 -45.19 8.91
CA LEU A 207 -35.10 -45.21 9.70
C LEU A 207 -36.32 -45.83 8.94
N LYS A 208 -36.11 -46.41 7.79
CA LYS A 208 -37.07 -47.18 7.03
C LYS A 208 -36.69 -48.66 6.99
#